data_56a5ebaebe2dfbc6976760435090485e
#
_entry.id   56a5ebaebe2dfbc6976760435090485e
#
_cell.length_a   1.000
_cell.length_b   1.000
_cell.length_c   1.000
_cell.angle_alpha   90.00
_cell.angle_beta   90.00
_cell.angle_gamma   90.00
#
_symmetry.space_group_name_H-M   'P 1'
#
loop_
_entity.id
_entity.type
_entity.pdbx_description
1 polymer ?
#
loop_
_entity_poly.entity_id
_entity_poly.type
_entity_poly.pdbx_seq_one_letter_code
_entity_poly.pdbx_strand_id
1 'polypeptide(L)'
;LMNEKAAELGMQDTVFKNPTGLHDPEHETTANDLLKLYQYASRNVEFMKYFTADHYTTQPKDGSEGLELRPRLWEDLQDSGMPYRVLGGKTGFTEEAGLCLITLIERSGYRFLVISMGAPYDVSFTTDLEDHIWIMRGLSRNPQ
;
A
#
# COMPACT_ATOMS: atom_id res chain seq x y z
N LEU A 1 8.61 5.15 20.04
CA LEU A 1 9.04 5.68 18.73
C LEU A 1 7.90 5.74 17.71
N MET A 2 7.21 4.61 17.35
CA MET A 2 6.16 4.64 16.33
C MET A 2 4.98 5.53 16.73
N ASN A 3 4.45 5.38 17.93
CA ASN A 3 3.33 6.19 18.42
C ASN A 3 3.70 7.65 18.67
N GLU A 4 4.94 7.94 19.06
CA GLU A 4 5.45 9.32 19.15
C GLU A 4 5.46 9.98 17.77
N LYS A 5 5.92 9.24 16.73
CA LYS A 5 5.88 9.72 15.36
C LYS A 5 4.45 9.89 14.85
N ALA A 6 3.54 8.98 15.16
CA ALA A 6 2.13 9.11 14.82
C ALA A 6 1.53 10.39 15.42
N ALA A 7 1.80 10.67 16.71
CA ALA A 7 1.36 11.89 17.37
C ALA A 7 1.96 13.15 16.73
N GLU A 8 3.26 13.15 16.39
CA GLU A 8 3.96 14.24 15.70
C GLU A 8 3.32 14.55 14.32
N LEU A 9 2.88 13.52 13.61
CA LEU A 9 2.22 13.64 12.31
C LEU A 9 0.72 13.99 12.42
N GLY A 10 0.18 14.06 13.63
CA GLY A 10 -1.24 14.32 13.87
C GLY A 10 -2.15 13.14 13.53
N MET A 11 -1.63 11.91 13.61
CA MET A 11 -2.38 10.67 13.42
C MET A 11 -3.15 10.35 14.73
N GLN A 12 -4.32 10.94 14.89
CA GLN A 12 -5.07 10.92 16.15
C GLN A 12 -5.84 9.61 16.40
N ASP A 13 -6.10 8.87 15.32
CA ASP A 13 -6.87 7.63 15.34
C ASP A 13 -5.96 6.43 15.04
N THR A 14 -4.67 6.50 15.43
CA THR A 14 -3.67 5.46 15.18
C THR A 14 -2.94 5.06 16.44
N VAL A 15 -2.93 3.76 16.70
CA VAL A 15 -2.12 3.12 17.74
C VAL A 15 -1.33 1.97 17.14
N PHE A 16 -0.01 2.03 17.23
CA PHE A 16 0.88 0.94 16.84
C PHE A 16 1.27 0.11 18.05
N LYS A 17 1.03 -1.19 18.04
CA LYS A 17 1.39 -2.13 19.10
C LYS A 17 2.65 -2.92 18.78
N ASN A 18 2.96 -3.10 17.50
CA ASN A 18 4.16 -3.80 17.03
C ASN A 18 4.65 -3.21 15.68
N PRO A 19 5.91 -3.44 15.30
CA PRO A 19 6.45 -2.98 14.02
C PRO A 19 6.19 -3.94 12.85
N THR A 20 5.64 -5.12 13.10
CA THR A 20 5.48 -6.20 12.12
C THR A 20 4.17 -6.11 11.35
N GLY A 21 3.16 -5.42 11.90
CA GLY A 21 1.80 -5.39 11.35
C GLY A 21 0.99 -6.65 11.65
N LEU A 22 1.48 -7.54 12.51
CA LEU A 22 0.69 -8.67 13.00
C LEU A 22 -0.44 -8.18 13.89
N HIS A 23 -1.53 -8.95 13.90
CA HIS A 23 -2.73 -8.57 14.65
C HIS A 23 -2.44 -8.34 16.14
N ASP A 24 -3.03 -7.28 16.64
CA ASP A 24 -3.20 -6.95 18.05
C ASP A 24 -4.51 -6.15 18.15
N PRO A 25 -5.43 -6.46 19.09
CA PRO A 25 -6.75 -5.84 19.16
C PRO A 25 -6.74 -4.32 19.39
N GLU A 26 -5.60 -3.77 19.81
CA GLU A 26 -5.41 -2.33 19.97
C GLU A 26 -4.50 -1.73 18.87
N HIS A 27 -4.17 -2.49 17.80
CA HIS A 27 -3.39 -2.01 16.68
C HIS A 27 -4.34 -1.47 15.60
N GLU A 28 -4.59 -0.18 15.62
CA GLU A 28 -5.61 0.47 14.79
C GLU A 28 -5.05 1.69 14.05
N THR A 29 -5.67 1.99 12.92
CA THR A 29 -5.39 3.17 12.10
C THR A 29 -6.59 3.53 11.23
N THR A 30 -6.50 4.66 10.53
CA THR A 30 -7.48 5.11 9.54
C THR A 30 -6.81 5.45 8.22
N ALA A 31 -7.59 5.48 7.13
CA ALA A 31 -7.08 5.89 5.82
C ALA A 31 -6.54 7.34 5.84
N ASN A 32 -7.16 8.24 6.62
CA ASN A 32 -6.68 9.61 6.80
C ASN A 32 -5.32 9.66 7.49
N ASP A 33 -5.11 8.85 8.50
CA ASP A 33 -3.84 8.81 9.21
C ASP A 33 -2.75 8.15 8.35
N LEU A 34 -3.09 7.10 7.60
CA LEU A 34 -2.18 6.52 6.61
C LEU A 34 -1.79 7.52 5.51
N LEU A 35 -2.70 8.40 5.09
CA LEU A 35 -2.36 9.50 4.17
C LEU A 35 -1.30 10.43 4.76
N LYS A 36 -1.44 10.83 6.04
CA LYS A 36 -0.44 11.66 6.73
C LYS A 36 0.91 10.95 6.82
N LEU A 37 0.88 9.66 7.16
CA LEU A 37 2.09 8.83 7.21
C LEU A 37 2.76 8.76 5.84
N TYR A 38 2.00 8.50 4.77
CA TYR A 38 2.53 8.47 3.42
C TYR A 38 3.13 9.81 2.99
N GLN A 39 2.44 10.93 3.26
CA GLN A 39 2.94 12.27 2.95
C GLN A 39 4.29 12.58 3.63
N TYR A 40 4.50 12.07 4.82
CA TYR A 40 5.79 12.15 5.52
C TYR A 40 6.82 11.19 4.90
N ALA A 41 6.48 9.91 4.77
CA ALA A 41 7.39 8.87 4.31
C ALA A 41 7.83 9.07 2.85
N SER A 42 6.96 9.60 1.99
CA SER A 42 7.26 9.84 0.56
C SER A 42 8.35 10.89 0.31
N ARG A 43 8.73 11.66 1.33
CA ARG A 43 9.89 12.58 1.27
C ARG A 43 11.22 11.85 1.44
N ASN A 44 11.18 10.60 1.89
CA ASN A 44 12.36 9.77 2.06
C ASN A 44 12.62 8.96 0.78
N VAL A 45 13.78 9.17 0.16
CA VAL A 45 14.18 8.52 -1.09
C VAL A 45 14.27 7.00 -0.93
N GLU A 46 14.79 6.51 0.21
CA GLU A 46 14.88 5.07 0.47
C GLU A 46 13.50 4.43 0.63
N PHE A 47 12.56 5.11 1.31
CA PHE A 47 11.18 4.63 1.37
C PHE A 47 10.59 4.52 -0.04
N MET A 48 10.71 5.56 -0.85
CA MET A 48 10.15 5.58 -2.20
C MET A 48 10.78 4.51 -3.11
N LYS A 49 12.07 4.26 -2.97
CA LYS A 49 12.77 3.19 -3.69
C LYS A 49 12.11 1.82 -3.49
N TYR A 50 11.72 1.48 -2.24
CA TYR A 50 11.05 0.22 -1.94
C TYR A 50 9.55 0.26 -2.23
N PHE A 51 8.89 1.39 -1.98
CA PHE A 51 7.47 1.56 -2.24
C PHE A 51 7.11 1.46 -3.73
N THR A 52 8.04 1.86 -4.61
CA THR A 52 7.86 1.83 -6.07
C THR A 52 8.59 0.68 -6.75
N ALA A 53 9.24 -0.22 -6.00
CA ALA A 53 9.94 -1.35 -6.58
C ALA A 53 8.95 -2.40 -7.13
N ASP A 54 9.12 -2.78 -8.37
CA ASP A 54 8.38 -3.85 -9.04
C ASP A 54 9.05 -5.22 -8.89
N HIS A 55 10.33 -5.24 -8.56
CA HIS A 55 11.11 -6.44 -8.24
C HIS A 55 12.32 -6.10 -7.37
N TYR A 56 12.85 -7.10 -6.71
CA TYR A 56 14.11 -7.02 -5.98
C TYR A 56 14.85 -8.35 -6.02
N THR A 57 16.11 -8.34 -6.41
CA THR A 57 16.97 -9.52 -6.36
C THR A 57 17.87 -9.45 -5.13
N THR A 58 17.78 -10.45 -4.26
CA THR A 58 18.63 -10.54 -3.07
C THR A 58 20.09 -10.75 -3.47
N GLN A 59 21.01 -10.30 -2.62
CA GLN A 59 22.44 -10.52 -2.81
C GLN A 59 23.00 -11.34 -1.62
N PRO A 60 22.96 -12.67 -1.71
CA PRO A 60 23.46 -13.53 -0.66
C PRO A 60 24.95 -13.31 -0.41
N LYS A 61 25.36 -13.29 0.86
CA LYS A 61 26.76 -13.06 1.25
C LYS A 61 27.67 -14.29 1.00
N ASP A 62 27.06 -15.44 0.83
CA ASP A 62 27.76 -16.73 0.57
C ASP A 62 28.08 -16.98 -0.90
N GLY A 63 27.70 -16.03 -1.79
CA GLY A 63 27.93 -16.13 -3.23
C GLY A 63 26.94 -17.04 -3.96
N SER A 64 25.89 -17.50 -3.28
CA SER A 64 24.80 -18.26 -3.95
C SER A 64 24.00 -17.33 -4.88
N GLU A 65 23.20 -17.94 -5.76
CA GLU A 65 22.31 -17.21 -6.65
C GLU A 65 21.26 -16.43 -5.84
N GLY A 66 21.03 -15.16 -6.20
CA GLY A 66 20.05 -14.30 -5.54
C GLY A 66 18.63 -14.72 -5.85
N LEU A 67 17.74 -14.58 -4.87
CA LEU A 67 16.32 -14.81 -5.02
C LEU A 67 15.65 -13.56 -5.60
N GLU A 68 14.90 -13.72 -6.68
CA GLU A 68 14.06 -12.63 -7.22
C GLU A 68 12.74 -12.58 -6.44
N LEU A 69 12.46 -11.42 -5.87
CA LEU A 69 11.23 -11.12 -5.13
C LEU A 69 10.40 -10.14 -5.94
N ARG A 70 9.12 -10.47 -6.15
CA ARG A 70 8.13 -9.59 -6.79
C ARG A 70 6.99 -9.32 -5.81
N PRO A 71 6.57 -8.05 -5.64
CA PRO A 71 5.36 -7.75 -4.86
C PRO A 71 4.14 -8.35 -5.56
N ARG A 72 3.28 -9.04 -4.83
CA ARG A 72 2.02 -9.59 -5.34
C ARG A 72 1.17 -8.54 -6.07
N LEU A 73 1.16 -7.31 -5.56
CA LEU A 73 0.48 -6.17 -6.17
C LEU A 73 0.76 -6.03 -7.68
N TRP A 74 2.00 -6.25 -8.12
CA TRP A 74 2.38 -6.09 -9.54
C TRP A 74 1.84 -7.22 -10.40
N GLU A 75 1.78 -8.44 -9.88
CA GLU A 75 1.20 -9.60 -10.57
C GLU A 75 -0.31 -9.38 -10.78
N ASP A 76 -1.02 -9.03 -9.71
CA ASP A 76 -2.46 -8.78 -9.74
C ASP A 76 -2.83 -7.60 -10.67
N LEU A 77 -1.97 -6.58 -10.77
CA LEU A 77 -2.21 -5.40 -11.61
C LEU A 77 -1.95 -5.63 -13.08
N GLN A 78 -1.03 -6.49 -13.47
CA GLN A 78 -0.74 -6.79 -14.88
C GLN A 78 -1.96 -7.36 -15.62
N ASP A 79 -2.77 -8.15 -14.94
CA ASP A 79 -3.94 -8.82 -15.51
C ASP A 79 -5.23 -7.99 -15.40
N SER A 80 -5.21 -6.90 -14.65
CA SER A 80 -6.41 -6.10 -14.34
C SER A 80 -6.90 -5.22 -15.49
N GLY A 81 -6.11 -5.01 -16.54
CA GLY A 81 -6.44 -4.11 -17.66
C GLY A 81 -6.67 -2.66 -17.24
N MET A 82 -6.03 -2.22 -16.17
CA MET A 82 -6.24 -0.90 -15.56
C MET A 82 -5.85 0.25 -16.51
N PRO A 83 -6.70 1.28 -16.65
CA PRO A 83 -6.43 2.41 -17.55
C PRO A 83 -5.46 3.44 -16.97
N TYR A 84 -4.72 3.09 -15.90
CA TYR A 84 -3.79 3.97 -15.17
C TYR A 84 -2.44 3.31 -14.99
N ARG A 85 -1.40 4.14 -14.83
CA ARG A 85 -0.08 3.64 -14.46
C ARG A 85 0.02 3.57 -12.93
N VAL A 86 0.18 2.39 -12.39
CA VAL A 86 0.53 2.20 -10.98
C VAL A 86 2.02 2.47 -10.83
N LEU A 87 2.36 3.33 -9.89
CA LEU A 87 3.74 3.73 -9.60
C LEU A 87 4.33 2.98 -8.42
N GLY A 88 3.49 2.45 -7.54
CA GLY A 88 3.91 1.75 -6.35
C GLY A 88 2.75 1.41 -5.44
N GLY A 89 3.01 0.66 -4.39
CA GLY A 89 1.99 0.32 -3.41
C GLY A 89 2.44 -0.69 -2.37
N LYS A 90 1.52 -1.01 -1.46
CA LYS A 90 1.72 -2.01 -0.42
C LYS A 90 0.40 -2.69 -0.10
N THR A 91 0.40 -3.99 -0.11
CA THR A 91 -0.71 -4.84 0.37
C THR A 91 -0.57 -5.13 1.86
N GLY A 92 -1.67 -5.41 2.52
CA GLY A 92 -1.71 -5.90 3.90
C GLY A 92 -2.88 -6.84 4.09
N PHE A 93 -2.69 -7.87 4.91
CA PHE A 93 -3.74 -8.80 5.26
C PHE A 93 -3.51 -9.41 6.64
N THR A 94 -4.55 -9.41 7.44
CA THR A 94 -4.79 -10.35 8.55
C THR A 94 -6.28 -10.73 8.51
N GLU A 95 -6.67 -11.82 9.16
CA GLU A 95 -8.08 -12.24 9.17
C GLU A 95 -8.99 -11.15 9.78
N GLU A 96 -8.49 -10.42 10.76
CA GLU A 96 -9.23 -9.37 11.47
C GLU A 96 -9.26 -8.05 10.67
N ALA A 97 -8.16 -7.70 10.02
CA ALA A 97 -8.07 -6.45 9.25
C ALA A 97 -8.70 -6.55 7.86
N GLY A 98 -8.89 -7.78 7.35
CA GLY A 98 -9.25 -7.98 5.95
C GLY A 98 -8.15 -7.59 4.98
N LEU A 99 -8.48 -7.47 3.71
CA LEU A 99 -7.55 -7.01 2.69
C LEU A 99 -7.40 -5.49 2.75
N CYS A 100 -6.16 -5.04 2.76
CA CYS A 100 -5.80 -3.63 2.79
C CYS A 100 -4.81 -3.32 1.66
N LEU A 101 -5.03 -2.22 0.97
CA LEU A 101 -4.21 -1.82 -0.16
C LEU A 101 -3.99 -0.31 -0.16
N ILE A 102 -2.74 0.09 -0.36
CA ILE A 102 -2.37 1.47 -0.68
C ILE A 102 -1.65 1.47 -2.03
N THR A 103 -2.09 2.32 -2.97
CA THR A 103 -1.45 2.47 -4.28
C THR A 103 -1.20 3.93 -4.61
N LEU A 104 -0.03 4.20 -5.18
CA LEU A 104 0.26 5.44 -5.87
C LEU A 104 0.04 5.22 -7.36
N ILE A 105 -0.85 5.99 -7.95
CA ILE A 105 -1.19 5.91 -9.38
C ILE A 105 -0.92 7.23 -10.10
N GLU A 106 -0.69 7.15 -11.40
CA GLU A 106 -0.57 8.32 -12.27
C GLU A 106 -1.60 8.25 -13.40
N ARG A 107 -2.29 9.37 -13.61
CA ARG A 107 -3.21 9.57 -14.72
C ARG A 107 -3.18 11.01 -15.20
N SER A 108 -3.04 11.20 -16.50
CA SER A 108 -3.08 12.53 -17.12
C SER A 108 -2.14 13.55 -16.47
N GLY A 109 -0.96 13.10 -15.98
CA GLY A 109 0.02 13.93 -15.29
C GLY A 109 -0.26 14.19 -13.81
N TYR A 110 -1.39 13.73 -13.28
CA TYR A 110 -1.72 13.83 -11.86
C TYR A 110 -1.39 12.53 -11.14
N ARG A 111 -0.99 12.65 -9.87
CA ARG A 111 -0.74 11.51 -8.99
C ARG A 111 -1.81 11.43 -7.93
N PHE A 112 -2.30 10.23 -7.71
CA PHE A 112 -3.32 9.93 -6.70
C PHE A 112 -2.80 8.84 -5.78
N LEU A 113 -3.05 9.00 -4.48
CA LEU A 113 -2.89 7.93 -3.50
C LEU A 113 -4.28 7.36 -3.23
N VAL A 114 -4.44 6.08 -3.48
CA VAL A 114 -5.68 5.35 -3.18
C VAL A 114 -5.41 4.44 -2.00
N ILE A 115 -6.30 4.46 -1.00
CA ILE A 115 -6.19 3.64 0.21
C ILE A 115 -7.54 2.95 0.42
N SER A 116 -7.54 1.64 0.47
CA SER A 116 -8.66 0.81 0.92
C SER A 116 -8.24 -0.03 2.12
N MET A 117 -9.18 -0.25 3.02
CA MET A 117 -8.96 -1.02 4.26
C MET A 117 -10.19 -1.85 4.56
N GLY A 118 -9.97 -3.05 5.11
CA GLY A 118 -11.06 -3.89 5.59
C GLY A 118 -11.90 -4.53 4.48
N ALA A 119 -11.36 -4.67 3.26
CA ALA A 119 -12.09 -5.38 2.22
C ALA A 119 -12.23 -6.86 2.59
N PRO A 120 -13.42 -7.45 2.38
CA PRO A 120 -13.62 -8.87 2.67
C PRO A 120 -12.70 -9.72 1.78
N TYR A 121 -12.18 -10.80 2.34
CA TYR A 121 -11.37 -11.74 1.58
C TYR A 121 -12.22 -12.97 1.20
N ASP A 122 -12.07 -13.38 -0.03
CA ASP A 122 -12.60 -14.63 -0.58
C ASP A 122 -11.45 -15.52 -1.07
N VAL A 123 -11.78 -16.55 -1.82
CA VAL A 123 -10.80 -17.49 -2.37
C VAL A 123 -9.82 -16.81 -3.34
N SER A 124 -10.18 -15.70 -3.96
CA SER A 124 -9.37 -15.00 -4.96
C SER A 124 -8.37 -14.01 -4.35
N PHE A 125 -8.64 -13.49 -3.14
CA PHE A 125 -7.83 -12.44 -2.50
C PHE A 125 -7.62 -11.20 -3.37
N THR A 126 -8.63 -10.78 -4.15
CA THR A 126 -8.56 -9.66 -5.11
C THR A 126 -9.52 -8.52 -4.82
N THR A 127 -10.35 -8.62 -3.77
CA THR A 127 -11.43 -7.65 -3.49
C THR A 127 -10.88 -6.23 -3.24
N ASP A 128 -9.74 -6.10 -2.58
CA ASP A 128 -9.06 -4.81 -2.38
C ASP A 128 -8.63 -4.16 -3.71
N LEU A 129 -8.20 -4.98 -4.67
CA LEU A 129 -7.86 -4.53 -6.01
C LEU A 129 -9.11 -4.08 -6.79
N GLU A 130 -10.22 -4.82 -6.68
CA GLU A 130 -11.49 -4.46 -7.30
C GLU A 130 -12.02 -3.13 -6.76
N ASP A 131 -11.92 -2.88 -5.45
CA ASP A 131 -12.24 -1.62 -4.81
C ASP A 131 -11.41 -0.47 -5.38
N HIS A 132 -10.09 -0.66 -5.54
CA HIS A 132 -9.21 0.32 -6.15
C HIS A 132 -9.58 0.61 -7.60
N ILE A 133 -9.87 -0.41 -8.40
CA ILE A 133 -10.33 -0.26 -9.79
C ILE A 133 -11.63 0.54 -9.82
N TRP A 134 -12.57 0.25 -8.92
CA TRP A 134 -13.85 0.96 -8.86
C TRP A 134 -13.67 2.44 -8.49
N ILE A 135 -12.87 2.75 -7.46
CA ILE A 135 -12.53 4.12 -7.06
C ILE A 135 -11.89 4.87 -8.24
N MET A 136 -10.93 4.26 -8.91
CA MET A 136 -10.21 4.87 -10.02
C MET A 136 -11.09 5.12 -11.24
N ARG A 137 -12.06 4.24 -11.52
CA ARG A 137 -13.08 4.49 -12.55
C ARG A 137 -13.99 5.67 -12.20
N GLY A 138 -14.30 5.87 -10.92
CA GLY A 138 -15.04 7.02 -10.43
C GLY A 138 -14.29 8.35 -10.66
N LEU A 139 -12.98 8.38 -10.43
CA LEU A 139 -12.12 9.53 -10.71
C LEU A 139 -12.06 9.91 -12.20
N SER A 140 -12.53 9.01 -13.10
CA SER A 140 -12.54 9.26 -14.55
C SER A 140 -13.62 10.21 -15.01
N ARG A 141 -14.60 10.54 -14.18
CA ARG A 141 -15.80 11.25 -14.64
C ARG A 141 -15.73 12.77 -14.53
N ASN A 142 -14.80 13.37 -13.78
CA ASN A 142 -14.53 14.83 -13.84
C ASN A 142 -13.26 15.21 -13.07
N PRO A 143 -12.13 15.51 -13.72
CA PRO A 143 -11.20 16.49 -13.18
C PRO A 143 -11.70 17.86 -13.66
N GLN A 144 -12.43 18.58 -12.81
CA GLN A 144 -12.55 20.04 -12.95
C GLN A 144 -11.29 20.69 -12.42
#